data_31889e062784869adbeb08883393e6a2
#
_entry.id   31889e062784869adbeb08883393e6a2
#
_cell.length_a   1.000
_cell.length_b   1.000
_cell.length_c   1.000
_cell.angle_alpha   90.00
_cell.angle_beta   90.00
_cell.angle_gamma   90.00
#
_symmetry.space_group_name_H-M   'P 1'
#
loop_
_entity.id
_entity.type
_entity.pdbx_description
1 polymer ?
#
loop_
_entity_poly.entity_id
_entity_poly.type
_entity_poly.pdbx_seq_one_letter_code
_entity_poly.pdbx_strand_id
1 'polypeptide(L)'
;MDIKRGIDKAVAKVVESIKDQAETVGDNYDKIEQVATVSANNDPVIGKLIADAMRKVSKDGVITIEEAKGTDTTIGVVEGMQFDRGYLSAYFVTNTEKMECEMEKPYILIYDKKISNLKDFLPILEPAVQTGRPLLVIAEDVDSEALTTLVVNRLRSQLKICAVKAPGFGDRRKEMLEDIAILTGGVVISEEKGLKLEQATIEMLGTADKVTVTKDYTTVVNGAGNKDSIKERCEQIKAQIVATKSDYDREKLQERLAKLSGGVAVLYVGAASEVEMKEKKDRVDDALRATRAAIEEGIIPVSYTHLRAHET
;
A
#
# COMPACT_ATOMS: atom_id res chain seq x y z
N MET A 1 33.10 -25.86 -6.88
CA MET A 1 32.39 -24.84 -7.71
C MET A 1 31.44 -25.46 -8.72
N ASP A 2 31.71 -26.64 -9.25
CA ASP A 2 30.88 -27.23 -10.31
C ASP A 2 29.52 -27.73 -9.85
N ILE A 3 29.41 -28.24 -8.61
CA ILE A 3 28.10 -28.62 -8.01
C ILE A 3 27.18 -27.40 -7.92
N LYS A 4 27.68 -26.26 -7.44
CA LYS A 4 26.88 -25.03 -7.38
C LYS A 4 26.38 -24.60 -8.75
N ARG A 5 27.27 -24.61 -9.77
CA ARG A 5 26.90 -24.31 -11.17
C ARG A 5 25.84 -25.26 -11.72
N GLY A 6 25.95 -26.57 -11.34
CA GLY A 6 24.96 -27.58 -11.70
C GLY A 6 23.57 -27.27 -11.07
N ILE A 7 23.56 -26.94 -9.78
CA ILE A 7 22.32 -26.55 -9.06
C ILE A 7 21.70 -25.30 -9.69
N ASP A 8 22.50 -24.25 -9.93
CA ASP A 8 22.02 -23.00 -10.52
C ASP A 8 21.38 -23.23 -11.91
N LYS A 9 21.98 -24.08 -12.75
CA LYS A 9 21.41 -24.46 -14.05
C LYS A 9 20.12 -25.27 -13.92
N ALA A 10 20.07 -26.20 -12.98
CA ALA A 10 18.87 -27.01 -12.72
C ALA A 10 17.72 -26.13 -12.24
N VAL A 11 17.99 -25.22 -11.28
CA VAL A 11 17.00 -24.27 -10.78
C VAL A 11 16.44 -23.39 -11.91
N ALA A 12 17.32 -22.83 -12.76
CA ALA A 12 16.88 -22.02 -13.90
C ALA A 12 15.95 -22.80 -14.85
N LYS A 13 16.29 -24.07 -15.14
CA LYS A 13 15.46 -24.93 -16.00
C LYS A 13 14.13 -25.32 -15.36
N VAL A 14 14.11 -25.57 -14.06
CA VAL A 14 12.89 -25.86 -13.31
C VAL A 14 11.98 -24.63 -13.29
N VAL A 15 12.51 -23.43 -13.03
CA VAL A 15 11.75 -22.18 -13.04
C VAL A 15 11.14 -21.92 -14.42
N GLU A 16 11.89 -22.12 -15.49
CA GLU A 16 11.38 -22.02 -16.86
C GLU A 16 10.20 -22.99 -17.10
N SER A 17 10.36 -24.26 -16.73
CA SER A 17 9.32 -25.29 -16.86
C SER A 17 8.08 -24.99 -16.03
N ILE A 18 8.23 -24.42 -14.83
CA ILE A 18 7.13 -23.99 -13.97
C ILE A 18 6.34 -22.87 -14.64
N LYS A 19 7.04 -21.88 -15.20
CA LYS A 19 6.38 -20.76 -15.92
C LYS A 19 5.60 -21.22 -17.13
N ASP A 20 6.13 -22.20 -17.87
CA ASP A 20 5.46 -22.76 -19.05
C ASP A 20 4.19 -23.56 -18.70
N GLN A 21 4.13 -24.12 -17.50
CA GLN A 21 2.99 -24.89 -17.00
C GLN A 21 1.96 -24.03 -16.23
N ALA A 22 2.33 -22.80 -15.88
CA ALA A 22 1.47 -21.94 -15.09
C ALA A 22 0.20 -21.55 -15.85
N GLU A 23 -0.95 -21.77 -15.22
CA GLU A 23 -2.24 -21.36 -15.72
C GLU A 23 -2.60 -19.97 -15.20
N THR A 24 -2.86 -19.03 -16.10
CA THR A 24 -3.21 -17.67 -15.75
C THR A 24 -4.58 -17.62 -15.07
N VAL A 25 -4.67 -16.96 -13.93
CA VAL A 25 -5.91 -16.69 -13.21
C VAL A 25 -6.61 -15.46 -13.81
N GLY A 26 -5.86 -14.38 -14.04
CA GLY A 26 -6.34 -13.15 -14.69
C GLY A 26 -7.59 -12.57 -14.03
N ASP A 27 -8.57 -12.19 -14.85
CA ASP A 27 -9.84 -11.59 -14.41
C ASP A 27 -10.95 -12.63 -14.16
N ASN A 28 -10.59 -13.91 -14.00
CA ASN A 28 -11.56 -14.97 -13.72
C ASN A 28 -11.87 -15.02 -12.21
N TYR A 29 -12.93 -14.35 -11.80
CA TYR A 29 -13.33 -14.27 -10.40
C TYR A 29 -13.70 -15.62 -9.78
N ASP A 30 -14.13 -16.60 -10.57
CA ASP A 30 -14.41 -17.95 -10.08
C ASP A 30 -13.10 -18.67 -9.72
N LYS A 31 -12.04 -18.51 -10.52
CA LYS A 31 -10.70 -19.01 -10.18
C LYS A 31 -10.12 -18.27 -8.97
N ILE A 32 -10.31 -16.96 -8.89
CA ILE A 32 -9.91 -16.16 -7.73
C ILE A 32 -10.58 -16.68 -6.45
N GLU A 33 -11.89 -16.95 -6.48
CA GLU A 33 -12.63 -17.52 -5.35
C GLU A 33 -12.10 -18.90 -4.97
N GLN A 34 -11.82 -19.77 -5.94
CA GLN A 34 -11.27 -21.10 -5.72
C GLN A 34 -9.88 -21.03 -5.06
N VAL A 35 -8.99 -20.20 -5.57
CA VAL A 35 -7.64 -20.02 -5.00
C VAL A 35 -7.74 -19.49 -3.56
N ALA A 36 -8.55 -18.48 -3.35
CA ALA A 36 -8.75 -17.89 -2.03
C ALA A 36 -9.36 -18.90 -1.05
N THR A 37 -10.32 -19.73 -1.51
CA THR A 37 -10.92 -20.78 -0.70
C THR A 37 -9.88 -21.81 -0.25
N VAL A 38 -9.10 -22.33 -1.20
CA VAL A 38 -8.05 -23.33 -0.88
C VAL A 38 -7.02 -22.74 0.08
N SER A 39 -6.59 -21.52 -0.16
CA SER A 39 -5.60 -20.81 0.68
C SER A 39 -6.12 -20.48 2.08
N ALA A 40 -7.45 -20.40 2.23
CA ALA A 40 -8.13 -20.20 3.52
C ALA A 40 -8.50 -21.52 4.22
N ASN A 41 -7.76 -22.59 4.03
CA ASN A 41 -8.05 -23.93 4.55
C ASN A 41 -9.41 -24.49 4.09
N ASN A 42 -9.74 -24.28 2.83
CA ASN A 42 -11.02 -24.69 2.21
C ASN A 42 -12.25 -23.99 2.83
N ASP A 43 -12.09 -22.77 3.33
CA ASP A 43 -13.20 -21.94 3.80
C ASP A 43 -13.83 -21.15 2.62
N PRO A 44 -15.01 -21.57 2.12
CA PRO A 44 -15.64 -20.90 0.98
C PRO A 44 -16.19 -19.52 1.34
N VAL A 45 -16.43 -19.23 2.63
CA VAL A 45 -16.90 -17.92 3.07
C VAL A 45 -15.79 -16.89 2.91
N ILE A 46 -14.57 -17.23 3.31
CA ILE A 46 -13.39 -16.38 3.12
C ILE A 46 -13.07 -16.25 1.62
N GLY A 47 -13.12 -17.35 0.86
CA GLY A 47 -12.88 -17.35 -0.58
C GLY A 47 -13.78 -16.37 -1.32
N LYS A 48 -15.09 -16.47 -1.07
CA LYS A 48 -16.08 -15.56 -1.65
C LYS A 48 -15.86 -14.12 -1.21
N LEU A 49 -15.55 -13.88 0.07
CA LEU A 49 -15.28 -12.56 0.61
C LEU A 49 -14.15 -11.85 -0.13
N ILE A 50 -13.04 -12.56 -0.38
CA ILE A 50 -11.88 -12.04 -1.10
C ILE A 50 -12.24 -11.75 -2.57
N ALA A 51 -12.93 -12.66 -3.25
CA ALA A 51 -13.37 -12.48 -4.63
C ALA A 51 -14.33 -11.28 -4.77
N ASP A 52 -15.26 -11.11 -3.84
CA ASP A 52 -16.20 -9.97 -3.82
C ASP A 52 -15.46 -8.65 -3.52
N ALA A 53 -14.44 -8.66 -2.66
CA ALA A 53 -13.60 -7.49 -2.43
C ALA A 53 -12.85 -7.09 -3.71
N MET A 54 -12.25 -8.05 -4.41
CA MET A 54 -11.55 -7.81 -5.67
C MET A 54 -12.47 -7.30 -6.78
N ARG A 55 -13.72 -7.78 -6.84
CA ARG A 55 -14.72 -7.24 -7.79
C ARG A 55 -15.03 -5.77 -7.55
N LYS A 56 -15.01 -5.32 -6.28
CA LYS A 56 -15.34 -3.94 -5.93
C LYS A 56 -14.24 -2.93 -6.26
N VAL A 57 -12.98 -3.33 -6.14
CA VAL A 57 -11.82 -2.46 -6.36
C VAL A 57 -11.01 -2.81 -7.59
N SER A 58 -11.47 -3.76 -8.41
CA SER A 58 -10.74 -4.39 -9.53
C SER A 58 -9.46 -5.11 -9.09
N LYS A 59 -8.79 -5.78 -10.03
CA LYS A 59 -7.61 -6.62 -9.77
C LYS A 59 -6.41 -5.84 -9.21
N ASP A 60 -6.25 -4.60 -9.67
CA ASP A 60 -5.16 -3.69 -9.26
C ASP A 60 -5.53 -2.90 -7.99
N GLY A 61 -6.73 -3.14 -7.45
CA GLY A 61 -7.24 -2.45 -6.27
C GLY A 61 -6.59 -2.94 -4.98
N VAL A 62 -6.55 -2.05 -4.01
CA VAL A 62 -5.98 -2.33 -2.69
C VAL A 62 -7.04 -2.96 -1.79
N ILE A 63 -6.68 -4.05 -1.13
CA ILE A 63 -7.51 -4.69 -0.10
C ILE A 63 -6.71 -4.69 1.19
N THR A 64 -7.31 -4.16 2.26
CA THR A 64 -6.77 -4.17 3.62
C THR A 64 -7.68 -4.95 4.54
N ILE A 65 -7.15 -5.42 5.66
CA ILE A 65 -7.87 -6.23 6.64
C ILE A 65 -7.88 -5.49 7.97
N GLU A 66 -9.07 -5.22 8.49
CA GLU A 66 -9.28 -4.55 9.75
C GLU A 66 -10.17 -5.39 10.69
N GLU A 67 -10.11 -5.10 11.97
CA GLU A 67 -10.98 -5.74 12.95
C GLU A 67 -12.36 -5.09 12.95
N ALA A 68 -13.38 -5.91 12.88
CA ALA A 68 -14.76 -5.44 13.02
C ALA A 68 -15.07 -5.14 14.49
N LYS A 69 -15.97 -4.20 14.72
CA LYS A 69 -16.48 -3.93 16.08
C LYS A 69 -17.51 -4.97 16.57
N GLY A 70 -17.95 -5.86 15.69
CA GLY A 70 -18.94 -6.89 15.94
C GLY A 70 -18.47 -8.27 15.50
N THR A 71 -19.39 -9.24 15.52
CA THR A 71 -19.11 -10.64 15.16
C THR A 71 -19.13 -10.89 13.66
N ASP A 72 -19.77 -9.99 12.89
CA ASP A 72 -19.98 -10.19 11.47
C ASP A 72 -18.76 -9.69 10.65
N THR A 73 -18.38 -10.49 9.67
CA THR A 73 -17.34 -10.11 8.71
C THR A 73 -17.98 -9.40 7.53
N THR A 74 -17.54 -8.19 7.22
CA THR A 74 -18.12 -7.33 6.18
C THR A 74 -17.06 -6.73 5.26
N ILE A 75 -17.49 -6.27 4.07
CA ILE A 75 -16.64 -5.58 3.10
C ILE A 75 -17.12 -4.13 2.97
N GLY A 76 -16.24 -3.19 3.30
CA GLY A 76 -16.40 -1.77 2.98
C GLY A 76 -15.50 -1.35 1.82
N VAL A 77 -15.90 -0.32 1.06
CA VAL A 77 -15.00 0.38 0.14
C VAL A 77 -14.90 1.82 0.64
N VAL A 78 -13.69 2.28 0.84
CA VAL A 78 -13.38 3.61 1.36
C VAL A 78 -12.46 4.35 0.39
N GLU A 79 -12.47 5.67 0.47
CA GLU A 79 -11.51 6.50 -0.25
C GLU A 79 -10.09 6.16 0.21
N GLY A 80 -9.18 5.95 -0.73
CA GLY A 80 -7.82 5.57 -0.38
C GLY A 80 -6.98 5.25 -1.60
N MET A 81 -5.68 5.12 -1.41
CA MET A 81 -4.76 4.73 -2.47
C MET A 81 -3.53 4.03 -1.91
N GLN A 82 -2.87 3.27 -2.78
CA GLN A 82 -1.55 2.71 -2.52
C GLN A 82 -0.55 3.23 -3.55
N PHE A 83 0.67 3.51 -3.12
CA PHE A 83 1.76 3.85 -4.02
C PHE A 83 3.05 3.09 -3.65
N ASP A 84 3.88 2.88 -4.67
CA ASP A 84 5.07 2.01 -4.63
C ASP A 84 6.26 2.76 -4.00
N ARG A 85 6.16 3.06 -2.72
CA ARG A 85 7.25 3.61 -1.90
C ARG A 85 7.03 3.18 -0.46
N GLY A 86 8.04 2.54 0.12
CA GLY A 86 8.04 2.11 1.50
C GLY A 86 8.84 3.04 2.42
N TYR A 87 8.99 2.63 3.67
CA TYR A 87 9.71 3.40 4.67
C TYR A 87 11.20 3.56 4.32
N LEU A 88 11.76 4.72 4.62
CA LEU A 88 13.18 5.03 4.43
C LEU A 88 14.10 4.31 5.41
N SER A 89 13.57 3.85 6.54
CA SER A 89 14.33 3.14 7.55
C SER A 89 13.46 2.10 8.26
N ALA A 90 13.99 0.90 8.43
CA ALA A 90 13.34 -0.18 9.19
C ALA A 90 13.10 0.20 10.67
N TYR A 91 13.81 1.21 11.18
CA TYR A 91 13.55 1.73 12.53
C TYR A 91 12.21 2.42 12.68
N PHE A 92 11.49 2.74 11.59
CA PHE A 92 10.12 3.26 11.65
C PHE A 92 9.05 2.18 11.86
N VAL A 93 9.39 0.91 11.72
CA VAL A 93 8.47 -0.22 11.91
C VAL A 93 7.83 -0.21 13.30
N THR A 94 6.52 -0.34 13.34
CA THR A 94 5.75 -0.46 14.59
C THR A 94 5.33 -1.91 14.87
N ASN A 95 5.06 -2.68 13.82
CA ASN A 95 4.75 -4.10 13.88
C ASN A 95 5.94 -4.90 13.34
N THR A 96 6.76 -5.44 14.23
CA THR A 96 7.98 -6.18 13.89
C THR A 96 7.72 -7.55 13.27
N GLU A 97 6.57 -8.16 13.55
CA GLU A 97 6.21 -9.47 12.98
C GLU A 97 5.92 -9.34 11.47
N LYS A 98 5.18 -8.30 11.09
CA LYS A 98 4.84 -8.01 9.68
C LYS A 98 5.84 -7.08 8.99
N MET A 99 6.78 -6.51 9.71
CA MET A 99 7.72 -5.48 9.23
C MET A 99 6.99 -4.27 8.62
N GLU A 100 5.93 -3.81 9.28
CA GLU A 100 5.07 -2.71 8.85
C GLU A 100 5.06 -1.56 9.84
N CYS A 101 4.90 -0.35 9.34
CA CYS A 101 4.63 0.83 10.15
C CYS A 101 3.14 1.17 10.01
N GLU A 102 2.38 0.87 11.06
CA GLU A 102 0.95 1.17 11.14
C GLU A 102 0.73 2.47 11.91
N MET A 103 -0.07 3.36 11.36
CA MET A 103 -0.37 4.67 11.92
C MET A 103 -1.87 4.92 11.88
N GLU A 104 -2.49 5.13 13.03
CA GLU A 104 -3.89 5.50 13.17
C GLU A 104 -4.05 7.01 13.23
N LYS A 105 -4.96 7.54 12.42
CA LYS A 105 -5.27 8.97 12.30
C LYS A 105 -4.03 9.86 12.16
N PRO A 106 -3.07 9.52 11.27
CA PRO A 106 -1.85 10.28 11.14
C PRO A 106 -2.10 11.67 10.54
N TYR A 107 -1.19 12.58 10.85
CA TYR A 107 -0.93 13.74 10.00
C TYR A 107 -0.06 13.31 8.83
N ILE A 108 -0.26 13.91 7.65
CA ILE A 108 0.46 13.59 6.43
C ILE A 108 1.07 14.89 5.90
N LEU A 109 2.39 15.00 6.00
CA LEU A 109 3.16 16.07 5.40
C LEU A 109 3.54 15.68 3.97
N ILE A 110 3.25 16.54 3.01
CA ILE A 110 3.55 16.34 1.60
C ILE A 110 4.48 17.47 1.14
N TYR A 111 5.72 17.11 0.81
CA TYR A 111 6.76 18.06 0.41
C TYR A 111 7.39 17.65 -0.92
N ASP A 112 7.51 18.58 -1.86
CA ASP A 112 7.99 18.31 -3.23
C ASP A 112 9.51 18.23 -3.38
N LYS A 113 10.25 18.64 -2.34
CA LYS A 113 11.71 18.66 -2.32
C LYS A 113 12.29 17.70 -1.28
N LYS A 114 13.61 17.70 -1.24
CA LYS A 114 14.41 16.95 -0.29
C LYS A 114 14.46 17.65 1.07
N ILE A 115 14.29 16.90 2.16
CA ILE A 115 14.47 17.41 3.53
C ILE A 115 15.92 17.14 3.93
N SER A 116 16.72 18.22 4.01
CA SER A 116 18.14 18.15 4.38
C SER A 116 18.39 18.65 5.80
N ASN A 117 17.62 19.65 6.24
CA ASN A 117 17.80 20.28 7.53
C ASN A 117 16.57 20.08 8.41
N LEU A 118 16.76 19.50 9.59
CA LEU A 118 15.68 19.27 10.53
C LEU A 118 15.10 20.56 11.10
N LYS A 119 15.87 21.67 11.14
CA LYS A 119 15.39 22.95 11.65
C LYS A 119 14.21 23.49 10.85
N ASP A 120 14.22 23.29 9.54
CA ASP A 120 13.14 23.75 8.64
C ASP A 120 11.84 22.97 8.87
N PHE A 121 11.95 21.80 9.49
CA PHE A 121 10.85 20.87 9.79
C PHE A 121 10.31 20.98 11.23
N LEU A 122 11.05 21.64 12.14
CA LEU A 122 10.64 21.80 13.55
C LEU A 122 9.25 22.44 13.73
N PRO A 123 8.84 23.46 12.95
CA PRO A 123 7.51 24.08 13.10
C PRO A 123 6.34 23.12 12.91
N ILE A 124 6.54 22.01 12.18
CA ILE A 124 5.54 20.96 12.00
C ILE A 124 5.72 19.87 13.06
N LEU A 125 6.96 19.51 13.35
CA LEU A 125 7.28 18.39 14.22
C LEU A 125 6.83 18.65 15.67
N GLU A 126 7.11 19.83 16.20
CA GLU A 126 6.76 20.18 17.59
C GLU A 126 5.25 20.13 17.86
N PRO A 127 4.39 20.76 17.05
CA PRO A 127 2.94 20.67 17.25
C PRO A 127 2.40 19.26 17.01
N ALA A 128 2.94 18.50 16.06
CA ALA A 128 2.54 17.11 15.82
C ALA A 128 2.83 16.22 17.05
N VAL A 129 4.00 16.41 17.67
CA VAL A 129 4.36 15.73 18.93
C VAL A 129 3.40 16.10 20.06
N GLN A 130 3.04 17.38 20.20
CA GLN A 130 2.14 17.85 21.26
C GLN A 130 0.74 17.25 21.13
N THR A 131 0.26 16.99 19.92
CA THR A 131 -1.04 16.30 19.69
C THR A 131 -0.99 14.81 20.00
N GLY A 132 0.20 14.20 20.07
CA GLY A 132 0.39 12.75 20.22
C GLY A 132 -0.02 11.91 18.99
N ARG A 133 -0.43 12.55 17.89
CA ARG A 133 -0.80 11.88 16.64
C ARG A 133 0.44 11.47 15.85
N PRO A 134 0.40 10.32 15.14
CA PRO A 134 1.48 9.93 14.24
C PRO A 134 1.65 10.93 13.09
N LEU A 135 2.87 11.04 12.58
CA LEU A 135 3.20 11.87 11.44
C LEU A 135 3.83 11.04 10.32
N LEU A 136 3.18 11.01 9.16
CA LEU A 136 3.76 10.50 7.92
C LEU A 136 4.41 11.67 7.16
N VAL A 137 5.66 11.51 6.78
CA VAL A 137 6.39 12.47 5.95
C VAL A 137 6.58 11.88 4.57
N ILE A 138 6.00 12.53 3.55
CA ILE A 138 6.19 12.20 2.14
C ILE A 138 7.02 13.31 1.52
N ALA A 139 8.26 13.02 1.16
CA ALA A 139 9.18 13.99 0.57
C ALA A 139 9.93 13.38 -0.62
N GLU A 140 10.52 14.22 -1.47
CA GLU A 140 11.37 13.72 -2.57
C GLU A 140 12.45 12.77 -2.04
N ASP A 141 13.13 13.18 -0.99
CA ASP A 141 14.09 12.38 -0.22
C ASP A 141 14.26 12.99 1.18
N VAL A 142 14.86 12.23 2.09
CA VAL A 142 15.28 12.72 3.40
C VAL A 142 16.76 12.42 3.54
N ASP A 143 17.59 13.45 3.71
CA ASP A 143 19.04 13.29 3.85
C ASP A 143 19.41 12.45 5.07
N SER A 144 20.55 11.78 4.98
CA SER A 144 21.04 10.88 6.03
C SER A 144 21.10 11.53 7.41
N GLU A 145 21.46 12.82 7.50
CA GLU A 145 21.51 13.57 8.75
C GLU A 145 20.10 13.80 9.33
N ALA A 146 19.17 14.29 8.50
CA ALA A 146 17.78 14.49 8.89
C ALA A 146 17.12 13.16 9.25
N LEU A 147 17.32 12.11 8.45
CA LEU A 147 16.79 10.77 8.68
C LEU A 147 17.32 10.19 10.00
N THR A 148 18.61 10.28 10.25
CA THR A 148 19.23 9.81 11.51
C THR A 148 18.62 10.52 12.71
N THR A 149 18.41 11.81 12.62
CA THR A 149 17.80 12.59 13.70
C THR A 149 16.35 12.20 13.94
N LEU A 150 15.55 11.94 12.88
CA LEU A 150 14.19 11.45 13.01
C LEU A 150 14.16 10.07 13.69
N VAL A 151 15.04 9.15 13.28
CA VAL A 151 15.16 7.81 13.88
C VAL A 151 15.56 7.89 15.35
N VAL A 152 16.56 8.71 15.70
CA VAL A 152 17.01 8.88 17.09
C VAL A 152 15.89 9.46 17.97
N ASN A 153 15.17 10.47 17.48
CA ASN A 153 14.05 11.05 18.22
C ASN A 153 12.89 10.05 18.38
N ARG A 154 12.60 9.24 17.35
CA ARG A 154 11.62 8.16 17.48
C ARG A 154 12.00 7.17 18.57
N LEU A 155 13.26 6.76 18.62
CA LEU A 155 13.73 5.78 19.60
C LEU A 155 13.78 6.35 21.04
N ARG A 156 14.08 7.65 21.19
CA ARG A 156 14.22 8.30 22.49
C ARG A 156 12.93 8.87 23.06
N SER A 157 12.10 9.49 22.23
CA SER A 157 10.96 10.30 22.66
C SER A 157 9.60 9.70 22.34
N GLN A 158 9.53 8.46 21.87
CA GLN A 158 8.29 7.81 21.42
C GLN A 158 7.55 8.59 20.32
N LEU A 159 8.30 9.41 19.57
CA LEU A 159 7.77 10.12 18.41
C LEU A 159 7.24 9.12 17.38
N LYS A 160 5.94 9.13 17.13
CA LYS A 160 5.31 8.27 16.14
C LYS A 160 5.45 8.89 14.76
N ILE A 161 6.57 8.62 14.08
CA ILE A 161 6.87 9.18 12.76
C ILE A 161 7.30 8.07 11.80
N CYS A 162 6.94 8.24 10.53
CA CYS A 162 7.47 7.46 9.42
C CYS A 162 7.79 8.41 8.26
N ALA A 163 8.90 8.18 7.59
CA ALA A 163 9.29 8.93 6.40
C ALA A 163 9.36 8.00 5.20
N VAL A 164 8.77 8.43 4.09
CA VAL A 164 8.72 7.72 2.81
C VAL A 164 9.14 8.64 1.67
N LYS A 165 9.68 8.08 0.59
CA LYS A 165 9.94 8.85 -0.63
C LYS A 165 8.65 9.11 -1.39
N ALA A 166 8.56 10.28 -2.00
CA ALA A 166 7.49 10.61 -2.92
C ALA A 166 7.48 9.65 -4.12
N PRO A 167 6.30 9.18 -4.55
CA PRO A 167 6.18 8.33 -5.72
C PRO A 167 6.45 9.08 -7.02
N GLY A 168 7.00 8.40 -8.02
CA GLY A 168 7.30 8.96 -9.32
C GLY A 168 8.57 9.83 -9.37
N PHE A 169 8.80 10.46 -10.54
CA PHE A 169 9.93 11.33 -10.81
C PHE A 169 9.50 12.54 -11.64
N GLY A 170 10.20 13.68 -11.48
CA GLY A 170 9.93 14.89 -12.24
C GLY A 170 8.49 15.39 -12.08
N ASP A 171 7.87 15.78 -13.18
CA ASP A 171 6.51 16.33 -13.18
C ASP A 171 5.45 15.29 -12.72
N ARG A 172 5.65 14.02 -13.00
CA ARG A 172 4.78 12.94 -12.51
C ARG A 172 4.76 12.87 -10.99
N ARG A 173 5.92 13.08 -10.35
CA ARG A 173 5.99 13.13 -8.89
C ARG A 173 5.12 14.25 -8.34
N LYS A 174 5.19 15.45 -8.93
CA LYS A 174 4.38 16.60 -8.53
C LYS A 174 2.88 16.28 -8.65
N GLU A 175 2.49 15.69 -9.76
CA GLU A 175 1.10 15.29 -9.99
C GLU A 175 0.60 14.22 -9.01
N MET A 176 1.45 13.23 -8.68
CA MET A 176 1.09 12.21 -7.68
C MET A 176 1.04 12.80 -6.26
N LEU A 177 1.90 13.74 -5.91
CA LEU A 177 1.81 14.45 -4.64
C LEU A 177 0.52 15.26 -4.54
N GLU A 178 0.07 15.91 -5.63
CA GLU A 178 -1.24 16.58 -5.68
C GLU A 178 -2.40 15.59 -5.48
N ASP A 179 -2.34 14.42 -6.10
CA ASP A 179 -3.37 13.40 -5.94
C ASP A 179 -3.46 12.93 -4.49
N ILE A 180 -2.30 12.73 -3.82
CA ILE A 180 -2.23 12.38 -2.40
C ILE A 180 -2.78 13.54 -1.54
N ALA A 181 -2.47 14.79 -1.86
CA ALA A 181 -2.95 15.96 -1.14
C ALA A 181 -4.49 16.08 -1.23
N ILE A 182 -5.05 15.94 -2.42
CA ILE A 182 -6.49 15.97 -2.65
C ILE A 182 -7.17 14.82 -1.89
N LEU A 183 -6.59 13.62 -1.92
CA LEU A 183 -7.13 12.45 -1.21
C LEU A 183 -7.15 12.64 0.30
N THR A 184 -6.10 13.26 0.85
CA THR A 184 -5.92 13.39 2.31
C THR A 184 -6.42 14.71 2.88
N GLY A 185 -6.86 15.63 2.01
CA GLY A 185 -7.30 16.98 2.39
C GLY A 185 -6.15 17.89 2.83
N GLY A 186 -4.91 17.55 2.46
CA GLY A 186 -3.73 18.36 2.73
C GLY A 186 -3.32 19.24 1.56
N VAL A 187 -2.17 19.91 1.73
CA VAL A 187 -1.58 20.77 0.70
C VAL A 187 -0.16 20.31 0.40
N VAL A 188 0.21 20.27 -0.88
CA VAL A 188 1.60 20.05 -1.28
C VAL A 188 2.40 21.30 -0.96
N ILE A 189 3.36 21.18 -0.04
CA ILE A 189 4.29 22.25 0.29
C ILE A 189 5.35 22.30 -0.81
N SER A 190 5.33 23.38 -1.58
CA SER A 190 6.19 23.59 -2.73
C SER A 190 6.58 25.05 -2.84
N GLU A 191 7.86 25.30 -3.07
CA GLU A 191 8.35 26.68 -3.31
C GLU A 191 7.78 27.27 -4.61
N GLU A 192 7.45 26.43 -5.59
CA GLU A 192 6.78 26.87 -6.83
C GLU A 192 5.40 27.46 -6.53
N LYS A 193 4.74 27.00 -5.46
CA LYS A 193 3.47 27.54 -4.94
C LYS A 193 3.66 28.65 -3.91
N GLY A 194 4.91 29.06 -3.65
CA GLY A 194 5.24 30.07 -2.64
C GLY A 194 5.19 29.55 -1.20
N LEU A 195 5.07 28.23 -1.00
CA LEU A 195 5.01 27.61 0.31
C LEU A 195 6.39 27.04 0.69
N LYS A 196 6.91 27.49 1.84
CA LYS A 196 8.16 26.98 2.40
C LYS A 196 7.88 26.06 3.57
N LEU A 197 8.75 25.05 3.77
CA LEU A 197 8.61 24.06 4.85
C LEU A 197 8.64 24.74 6.25
N GLU A 198 9.43 25.78 6.41
CA GLU A 198 9.55 26.57 7.65
C GLU A 198 8.26 27.31 8.04
N GLN A 199 7.38 27.56 7.07
CA GLN A 199 6.10 28.26 7.24
C GLN A 199 4.89 27.33 7.27
N ALA A 200 5.14 26.03 7.15
CA ALA A 200 4.07 25.04 7.14
C ALA A 200 3.41 24.91 8.52
N THR A 201 2.10 24.80 8.52
CA THR A 201 1.27 24.63 9.72
C THR A 201 0.56 23.29 9.73
N ILE A 202 0.07 22.86 10.89
CA ILE A 202 -0.71 21.62 11.00
C ILE A 202 -1.95 21.61 10.09
N GLU A 203 -2.54 22.75 9.84
CA GLU A 203 -3.74 22.90 8.99
C GLU A 203 -3.47 22.57 7.51
N MET A 204 -2.20 22.66 7.09
CA MET A 204 -1.77 22.28 5.74
C MET A 204 -1.53 20.78 5.59
N LEU A 205 -1.48 20.04 6.71
CA LEU A 205 -1.24 18.60 6.70
C LEU A 205 -2.50 17.84 6.29
N GLY A 206 -2.32 16.83 5.44
CA GLY A 206 -3.37 15.86 5.18
C GLY A 206 -3.62 14.96 6.38
N THR A 207 -4.75 14.28 6.37
CA THR A 207 -5.10 13.26 7.37
C THR A 207 -5.78 12.06 6.70
N ALA A 208 -5.73 10.91 7.37
CA ALA A 208 -6.42 9.69 6.96
C ALA A 208 -6.83 8.91 8.22
N ASP A 209 -7.71 7.93 8.09
CA ASP A 209 -8.04 7.08 9.24
C ASP A 209 -6.89 6.14 9.58
N LYS A 210 -6.28 5.55 8.58
CA LYS A 210 -5.11 4.67 8.76
C LYS A 210 -4.11 4.82 7.62
N VAL A 211 -2.83 4.71 7.95
CA VAL A 211 -1.75 4.54 6.97
C VAL A 211 -0.90 3.35 7.37
N THR A 212 -0.65 2.47 6.41
CA THR A 212 0.23 1.32 6.55
C THR A 212 1.40 1.46 5.59
N VAL A 213 2.62 1.44 6.11
CA VAL A 213 3.85 1.53 5.32
C VAL A 213 4.64 0.24 5.48
N THR A 214 4.84 -0.46 4.37
CA THR A 214 5.72 -1.62 4.28
C THR A 214 7.10 -1.22 3.75
N LYS A 215 7.95 -2.18 3.45
CA LYS A 215 9.24 -1.91 2.81
C LYS A 215 9.07 -1.32 1.40
N ASP A 216 8.03 -1.71 0.68
CA ASP A 216 7.86 -1.41 -0.75
C ASP A 216 6.67 -0.50 -1.05
N TYR A 217 5.67 -0.44 -0.17
CA TYR A 217 4.39 0.25 -0.40
C TYR A 217 3.99 1.14 0.77
N THR A 218 3.25 2.18 0.43
CA THR A 218 2.48 2.99 1.38
C THR A 218 1.01 2.96 0.99
N THR A 219 0.16 2.53 1.91
CA THR A 219 -1.29 2.46 1.74
C THR A 219 -1.97 3.49 2.64
N VAL A 220 -2.75 4.37 2.04
CA VAL A 220 -3.59 5.37 2.72
C VAL A 220 -5.03 4.89 2.67
N VAL A 221 -5.66 4.75 3.82
CA VAL A 221 -7.05 4.27 3.96
C VAL A 221 -7.91 5.38 4.51
N ASN A 222 -9.03 5.66 3.84
CA ASN A 222 -10.00 6.68 4.20
C ASN A 222 -9.36 8.05 4.44
N GLY A 223 -8.80 8.62 3.36
CA GLY A 223 -8.27 9.97 3.38
C GLY A 223 -9.39 11.00 3.66
N ALA A 224 -9.05 12.06 4.39
CA ALA A 224 -10.01 13.10 4.80
C ALA A 224 -10.31 14.14 3.70
N GLY A 225 -9.90 13.89 2.46
CA GLY A 225 -10.15 14.75 1.32
C GLY A 225 -11.63 14.86 0.96
N ASN A 226 -11.98 15.96 0.30
CA ASN A 226 -13.34 16.16 -0.19
C ASN A 226 -13.61 15.23 -1.38
N LYS A 227 -14.70 14.46 -1.31
CA LYS A 227 -15.11 13.53 -2.39
C LYS A 227 -15.35 14.22 -3.73
N ASP A 228 -15.86 15.43 -3.71
CA ASP A 228 -16.14 16.19 -4.95
C ASP A 228 -14.80 16.61 -5.60
N SER A 229 -13.83 17.07 -4.80
CA SER A 229 -12.48 17.39 -5.30
C SER A 229 -11.76 16.16 -5.85
N ILE A 230 -11.93 14.98 -5.23
CA ILE A 230 -11.40 13.72 -5.75
C ILE A 230 -12.03 13.36 -7.09
N LYS A 231 -13.36 13.53 -7.24
CA LYS A 231 -14.06 13.30 -8.51
C LYS A 231 -13.60 14.27 -9.59
N GLU A 232 -13.51 15.56 -9.28
CA GLU A 232 -13.01 16.58 -10.22
C GLU A 232 -11.58 16.23 -10.68
N ARG A 233 -10.73 15.76 -9.77
CA ARG A 233 -9.38 15.32 -10.13
C ARG A 233 -9.40 14.11 -11.03
N CYS A 234 -10.24 13.12 -10.79
CA CYS A 234 -10.42 11.97 -11.66
C CYS A 234 -10.88 12.40 -13.07
N GLU A 235 -11.80 13.35 -13.19
CA GLU A 235 -12.24 13.87 -14.49
C GLU A 235 -11.11 14.62 -15.23
N GLN A 236 -10.28 15.39 -14.52
CA GLN A 236 -9.09 16.02 -15.09
C GLN A 236 -8.12 14.98 -15.67
N ILE A 237 -7.85 13.89 -14.94
CA ILE A 237 -6.98 12.81 -15.40
C ILE A 237 -7.60 12.12 -16.63
N LYS A 238 -8.90 11.86 -16.64
CA LYS A 238 -9.61 11.30 -17.82
C LYS A 238 -9.47 12.19 -19.04
N ALA A 239 -9.60 13.50 -18.87
CA ALA A 239 -9.40 14.45 -19.96
C ALA A 239 -7.95 14.43 -20.49
N GLN A 240 -6.96 14.30 -19.60
CA GLN A 240 -5.55 14.15 -20.00
C GLN A 240 -5.30 12.85 -20.77
N ILE A 241 -5.94 11.73 -20.37
CA ILE A 241 -5.85 10.44 -21.08
C ILE A 241 -6.36 10.56 -22.52
N VAL A 242 -7.44 11.31 -22.74
CA VAL A 242 -8.00 11.53 -24.08
C VAL A 242 -7.11 12.46 -24.91
N ALA A 243 -6.51 13.47 -24.27
CA ALA A 243 -5.71 14.49 -24.96
C ALA A 243 -4.29 14.00 -25.34
N THR A 244 -3.74 13.03 -24.61
CA THR A 244 -2.37 12.57 -24.84
C THR A 244 -2.25 11.74 -26.11
N LYS A 245 -1.16 11.99 -26.85
CA LYS A 245 -0.80 11.23 -28.07
C LYS A 245 0.22 10.12 -27.80
N SER A 246 0.80 10.09 -26.61
CA SER A 246 1.80 9.11 -26.19
C SER A 246 1.10 7.92 -25.52
N ASP A 247 1.29 6.72 -26.05
CA ASP A 247 0.72 5.51 -25.48
C ASP A 247 1.29 5.24 -24.08
N TYR A 248 2.59 5.52 -23.87
CA TYR A 248 3.23 5.40 -22.56
C TYR A 248 2.64 6.38 -21.52
N ASP A 249 2.41 7.65 -21.90
CA ASP A 249 1.79 8.60 -20.98
C ASP A 249 0.33 8.24 -20.70
N ARG A 250 -0.37 7.72 -21.71
CA ARG A 250 -1.75 7.21 -21.56
C ARG A 250 -1.80 6.09 -20.51
N GLU A 251 -0.92 5.10 -20.63
CA GLU A 251 -0.82 4.00 -19.67
C GLU A 251 -0.56 4.52 -18.24
N LYS A 252 0.39 5.44 -18.06
CA LYS A 252 0.71 6.01 -16.75
C LYS A 252 -0.41 6.88 -16.17
N LEU A 253 -1.15 7.58 -16.99
CA LEU A 253 -2.36 8.31 -16.56
C LEU A 253 -3.49 7.34 -16.17
N GLN A 254 -3.63 6.22 -16.86
CA GLN A 254 -4.60 5.17 -16.50
C GLN A 254 -4.26 4.52 -15.17
N GLU A 255 -2.99 4.16 -14.92
CA GLU A 255 -2.54 3.67 -13.61
C GLU A 255 -2.86 4.67 -12.49
N ARG A 256 -2.59 5.95 -12.73
CA ARG A 256 -2.84 7.00 -11.76
C ARG A 256 -4.34 7.18 -11.48
N LEU A 257 -5.16 7.16 -12.53
CA LEU A 257 -6.61 7.18 -12.40
C LEU A 257 -7.12 5.98 -11.60
N ALA A 258 -6.64 4.79 -11.88
CA ALA A 258 -7.03 3.57 -11.18
C ALA A 258 -6.68 3.65 -9.67
N LYS A 259 -5.48 4.16 -9.35
CA LYS A 259 -5.05 4.36 -7.95
C LYS A 259 -5.93 5.36 -7.19
N LEU A 260 -6.36 6.44 -7.84
CA LEU A 260 -7.17 7.48 -7.20
C LEU A 260 -8.66 7.13 -7.14
N SER A 261 -9.21 6.53 -8.21
CA SER A 261 -10.65 6.22 -8.34
C SER A 261 -11.04 4.88 -7.75
N GLY A 262 -10.10 3.94 -7.63
CA GLY A 262 -10.38 2.57 -7.20
C GLY A 262 -10.71 2.44 -5.70
N GLY A 263 -10.27 3.38 -4.89
CA GLY A 263 -10.42 3.30 -3.44
C GLY A 263 -9.64 2.12 -2.83
N VAL A 264 -9.96 1.82 -1.58
CA VAL A 264 -9.44 0.68 -0.83
C VAL A 264 -10.59 -0.18 -0.35
N ALA A 265 -10.60 -1.46 -0.67
CA ALA A 265 -11.53 -2.41 -0.04
C ALA A 265 -11.00 -2.76 1.36
N VAL A 266 -11.84 -2.60 2.36
CA VAL A 266 -11.54 -2.96 3.74
C VAL A 266 -12.35 -4.18 4.12
N LEU A 267 -11.68 -5.28 4.42
CA LEU A 267 -12.27 -6.49 4.98
C LEU A 267 -12.32 -6.36 6.50
N TYR A 268 -13.48 -6.04 7.03
CA TYR A 268 -13.71 -5.99 8.48
C TYR A 268 -13.98 -7.40 8.98
N VAL A 269 -13.01 -8.01 9.65
CA VAL A 269 -13.11 -9.38 10.17
C VAL A 269 -13.75 -9.34 11.54
N GLY A 270 -14.88 -10.04 11.69
CA GLY A 270 -15.61 -10.19 12.95
C GLY A 270 -15.51 -11.59 13.52
N ALA A 271 -15.46 -11.71 14.86
CA ALA A 271 -15.51 -12.97 15.59
C ALA A 271 -16.08 -12.78 16.99
N ALA A 272 -16.39 -13.88 17.66
CA ALA A 272 -16.99 -13.87 19.00
C ALA A 272 -15.95 -13.63 20.11
N SER A 273 -14.66 -13.89 19.85
CA SER A 273 -13.56 -13.68 20.79
C SER A 273 -12.34 -13.07 20.11
N GLU A 274 -11.48 -12.43 20.88
CA GLU A 274 -10.24 -11.82 20.39
C GLU A 274 -9.28 -12.84 19.77
N VAL A 275 -9.19 -14.04 20.35
CA VAL A 275 -8.33 -15.12 19.84
C VAL A 275 -8.83 -15.60 18.47
N GLU A 276 -10.14 -15.83 18.35
CA GLU A 276 -10.77 -16.21 17.09
C GLU A 276 -10.66 -15.12 16.04
N MET A 277 -10.79 -13.85 16.46
CA MET A 277 -10.61 -12.68 15.60
C MET A 277 -9.21 -12.67 14.97
N LYS A 278 -8.18 -12.84 15.81
CA LYS A 278 -6.80 -12.84 15.36
C LYS A 278 -6.53 -14.00 14.39
N GLU A 279 -6.96 -15.20 14.72
CA GLU A 279 -6.79 -16.39 13.88
C GLU A 279 -7.49 -16.23 12.52
N LYS A 280 -8.72 -15.73 12.52
CA LYS A 280 -9.49 -15.49 11.30
C LYS A 280 -8.85 -14.38 10.45
N LYS A 281 -8.35 -13.31 11.08
CA LYS A 281 -7.64 -12.22 10.40
C LYS A 281 -6.37 -12.73 9.73
N ASP A 282 -5.56 -13.54 10.42
CA ASP A 282 -4.33 -14.11 9.86
C ASP A 282 -4.64 -15.04 8.68
N ARG A 283 -5.69 -15.88 8.79
CA ARG A 283 -6.14 -16.75 7.71
C ARG A 283 -6.62 -15.98 6.47
N VAL A 284 -7.34 -14.88 6.67
CA VAL A 284 -7.78 -13.99 5.57
C VAL A 284 -6.58 -13.30 4.92
N ASP A 285 -5.60 -12.86 5.71
CA ASP A 285 -4.37 -12.21 5.22
C ASP A 285 -3.55 -13.18 4.35
N ASP A 286 -3.35 -14.40 4.82
CA ASP A 286 -2.64 -15.45 4.07
C ASP A 286 -3.36 -15.80 2.76
N ALA A 287 -4.69 -15.96 2.81
CA ALA A 287 -5.49 -16.23 1.62
C ALA A 287 -5.44 -15.07 0.63
N LEU A 288 -5.47 -13.83 1.09
CA LEU A 288 -5.36 -12.64 0.23
C LEU A 288 -4.00 -12.56 -0.45
N ARG A 289 -2.90 -12.80 0.29
CA ARG A 289 -1.54 -12.81 -0.26
C ARG A 289 -1.34 -13.89 -1.31
N ALA A 290 -1.79 -15.11 -1.02
CA ALA A 290 -1.74 -16.22 -1.97
C ALA A 290 -2.58 -15.95 -3.23
N THR A 291 -3.76 -15.34 -3.09
CA THR A 291 -4.62 -14.98 -4.21
C THR A 291 -3.98 -13.91 -5.10
N ARG A 292 -3.33 -12.89 -4.51
CA ARG A 292 -2.58 -11.88 -5.28
C ARG A 292 -1.43 -12.51 -6.06
N ALA A 293 -0.62 -13.35 -5.41
CA ALA A 293 0.46 -14.07 -6.08
C ALA A 293 -0.06 -14.92 -7.25
N ALA A 294 -1.22 -15.58 -7.08
CA ALA A 294 -1.84 -16.38 -8.13
C ALA A 294 -2.35 -15.54 -9.31
N ILE A 295 -2.83 -14.32 -9.07
CA ILE A 295 -3.26 -13.39 -10.13
C ILE A 295 -2.04 -12.90 -10.92
N GLU A 296 -0.95 -12.57 -10.24
CA GLU A 296 0.27 -12.04 -10.84
C GLU A 296 1.07 -13.10 -11.60
N GLU A 297 1.26 -14.27 -11.01
CA GLU A 297 2.18 -15.30 -11.52
C GLU A 297 1.47 -16.53 -12.07
N GLY A 298 0.17 -16.68 -11.86
CA GLY A 298 -0.59 -17.87 -12.25
C GLY A 298 -0.59 -18.95 -11.18
N ILE A 299 -1.22 -20.08 -11.50
CA ILE A 299 -1.35 -21.25 -10.64
C ILE A 299 -0.83 -22.50 -11.34
N ILE A 300 -0.26 -23.41 -10.56
CA ILE A 300 0.05 -24.77 -11.00
C ILE A 300 -0.67 -25.72 -10.08
N PRO A 301 -1.48 -26.65 -10.61
CA PRO A 301 -2.08 -27.68 -9.81
C PRO A 301 -1.00 -28.67 -9.36
N VAL A 302 -0.65 -28.63 -8.06
CA VAL A 302 0.33 -29.55 -7.46
C VAL A 302 -0.37 -30.42 -6.44
N SER A 303 -0.34 -31.75 -6.65
CA SER A 303 -0.78 -32.71 -5.64
C SER A 303 0.43 -33.27 -4.92
N TYR A 304 0.38 -33.37 -3.59
CA TYR A 304 1.42 -34.01 -2.78
C TYR A 304 1.69 -35.47 -3.21
N THR A 305 0.67 -36.15 -3.73
CA THR A 305 0.78 -37.50 -4.31
C THR A 305 1.56 -37.51 -5.62
N HIS A 306 1.56 -36.42 -6.38
CA HIS A 306 2.29 -36.30 -7.63
C HIS A 306 3.81 -36.16 -7.41
N LEU A 307 4.22 -35.48 -6.36
CA LEU A 307 5.63 -35.36 -5.98
C LEU A 307 6.21 -36.71 -5.50
N ARG A 308 5.41 -37.54 -4.80
CA ARG A 308 5.83 -38.89 -4.38
C ARG A 308 5.96 -39.88 -5.52
N ALA A 309 5.24 -39.71 -6.63
CA ALA A 309 5.30 -40.60 -7.78
C ALA A 309 6.65 -40.57 -8.52
N HIS A 310 7.51 -39.59 -8.22
CA HIS A 310 8.84 -39.45 -8.79
C HIS A 310 9.98 -39.85 -7.85
N GLU A 311 9.68 -40.29 -6.62
CA GLU A 311 10.67 -40.81 -5.65
C GLU A 311 10.91 -42.32 -5.76
N THR A 312 10.24 -43.02 -6.68
CA THR A 312 10.48 -44.43 -7.07
C THR A 312 10.96 -44.46 -8.51
#